data_808a2101fa98cc43e3d20f43bb22b91e
#
_entry.id   808a2101fa98cc43e3d20f43bb22b91e
#
_cell.length_a   1.000
_cell.length_b   1.000
_cell.length_c   1.000
_cell.angle_alpha   90.00
_cell.angle_beta   90.00
_cell.angle_gamma   90.00
#
_symmetry.space_group_name_H-M   'P 1'
#
loop_
_entity.id
_entity.type
_entity.pdbx_description
1 polymer ?
#
loop_
_entity_poly.entity_id
_entity_poly.type
_entity_poly.pdbx_seq_one_letter_code
_entity_poly.pdbx_strand_id
1 'polypeptide(L)'
;MPATLYLVRHGRTMFNEKRVIQGWCDSPLTREGEEQAARVGRYFAHEGVFFDHAYASTLARTHQTIEAITDMPYGREPGLREWFFGAYEGERVDLMPARPWGDYFVQFGGEGEREFHARICSTLREIMARPGHENVLVVSHGSACREFMLEWREGKDLGYPDVPGNCSVMRYTFDGERFELVRVVEQDEMRAVLGE
;
A
#
# COMPACT_ATOMS: atom_id res chain seq x y z
N MET A 1 24.86 3.14 0.30
CA MET A 1 23.84 3.90 -0.50
C MET A 1 22.55 3.87 0.30
N PRO A 2 21.67 4.86 0.17
CA PRO A 2 20.36 4.78 0.83
C PRO A 2 19.59 3.58 0.32
N ALA A 3 18.85 2.91 1.21
CA ALA A 3 17.98 1.80 0.85
C ALA A 3 16.73 2.31 0.10
N THR A 4 16.07 1.45 -0.66
CA THR A 4 14.87 1.79 -1.43
C THR A 4 13.68 0.95 -0.98
N LEU A 5 12.59 1.62 -0.64
CA LEU A 5 11.29 0.99 -0.40
C LEU A 5 10.39 1.19 -1.62
N TYR A 6 9.81 0.10 -2.12
CA TYR A 6 8.74 0.10 -3.10
C TYR A 6 7.44 -0.32 -2.39
N LEU A 7 6.64 0.67 -1.99
CA LEU A 7 5.36 0.45 -1.33
C LEU A 7 4.26 0.39 -2.40
N VAL A 8 3.51 -0.71 -2.43
CA VAL A 8 2.48 -0.97 -3.44
C VAL A 8 1.13 -1.14 -2.77
N ARG A 9 0.10 -0.46 -3.25
CA ARG A 9 -1.28 -0.75 -2.88
C ARG A 9 -1.75 -2.03 -3.56
N HIS A 10 -2.51 -2.88 -2.85
CA HIS A 10 -3.12 -4.09 -3.42
C HIS A 10 -3.95 -3.82 -4.69
N GLY A 11 -4.09 -4.83 -5.54
CA GLY A 11 -4.90 -4.78 -6.76
C GLY A 11 -6.40 -4.60 -6.49
N ARG A 12 -7.16 -4.24 -7.52
CA ARG A 12 -8.61 -4.03 -7.43
C ARG A 12 -9.31 -5.29 -6.92
N THR A 13 -10.16 -5.12 -5.89
CA THR A 13 -10.92 -6.22 -5.27
C THR A 13 -12.39 -6.17 -5.63
N MET A 14 -13.11 -7.27 -5.38
CA MET A 14 -14.58 -7.31 -5.49
C MET A 14 -15.26 -6.24 -4.61
N PHE A 15 -14.69 -5.93 -3.43
CA PHE A 15 -15.23 -4.88 -2.55
C PHE A 15 -14.95 -3.48 -3.11
N ASN A 16 -13.85 -3.25 -3.80
CA ASN A 16 -13.61 -1.99 -4.51
C ASN A 16 -14.67 -1.76 -5.60
N GLU A 17 -15.01 -2.79 -6.40
CA GLU A 17 -16.08 -2.69 -7.43
C GLU A 17 -17.44 -2.42 -6.83
N LYS A 18 -17.79 -3.12 -5.75
CA LYS A 18 -19.07 -2.99 -5.06
C LYS A 18 -19.16 -1.75 -4.16
N ARG A 19 -18.09 -0.97 -4.04
CA ARG A 19 -17.99 0.18 -3.15
C ARG A 19 -18.32 -0.18 -1.70
N VAL A 20 -17.68 -1.24 -1.20
CA VAL A 20 -17.76 -1.74 0.18
C VAL A 20 -16.51 -1.32 0.93
N ILE A 21 -16.69 -0.89 2.19
CA ILE A 21 -15.60 -0.54 3.13
C ILE A 21 -14.79 -1.79 3.42
N GLN A 22 -13.49 -1.71 3.20
CA GLN A 22 -12.57 -2.83 3.30
C GLN A 22 -11.34 -2.44 4.09
N GLY A 23 -11.44 -2.60 5.40
CA GLY A 23 -10.31 -2.48 6.32
C GLY A 23 -9.70 -3.85 6.59
N TRP A 24 -10.08 -4.49 7.72
CA TRP A 24 -9.62 -5.82 8.09
C TRP A 24 -10.47 -6.96 7.51
N CYS A 25 -11.72 -6.70 7.12
CA CYS A 25 -12.45 -7.65 6.28
C CYS A 25 -11.79 -7.78 4.91
N ASP A 26 -12.02 -8.89 4.21
CA ASP A 26 -11.29 -9.18 2.98
C ASP A 26 -12.23 -9.59 1.84
N SER A 27 -11.76 -9.38 0.61
CA SER A 27 -12.37 -9.90 -0.60
C SER A 27 -11.28 -10.17 -1.64
N PRO A 28 -11.49 -11.16 -2.53
CA PRO A 28 -10.50 -11.51 -3.54
C PRO A 28 -10.27 -10.36 -4.54
N LEU A 29 -9.13 -10.41 -5.22
CA LEU A 29 -8.89 -9.57 -6.39
C LEU A 29 -9.94 -9.88 -7.47
N THR A 30 -10.24 -8.86 -8.27
CA THR A 30 -10.94 -9.05 -9.55
C THR A 30 -9.93 -9.46 -10.62
N ARG A 31 -10.42 -9.93 -11.77
CA ARG A 31 -9.55 -10.19 -12.93
C ARG A 31 -8.75 -8.93 -13.33
N GLU A 32 -9.35 -7.76 -13.23
CA GLU A 32 -8.64 -6.49 -13.44
C GLU A 32 -7.55 -6.27 -12.37
N GLY A 33 -7.85 -6.58 -11.11
CA GLY A 33 -6.87 -6.47 -10.01
C GLY A 33 -5.67 -7.41 -10.18
N GLU A 34 -5.90 -8.64 -10.64
CA GLU A 34 -4.82 -9.59 -10.98
C GLU A 34 -3.95 -9.05 -12.13
N GLU A 35 -4.59 -8.50 -13.17
CA GLU A 35 -3.88 -7.92 -14.30
C GLU A 35 -3.09 -6.64 -13.90
N GLN A 36 -3.64 -5.80 -13.01
CA GLN A 36 -2.94 -4.66 -12.44
C GLN A 36 -1.67 -5.11 -11.69
N ALA A 37 -1.77 -6.15 -10.87
CA ALA A 37 -0.64 -6.69 -10.13
C ALA A 37 0.43 -7.30 -11.05
N ALA A 38 0.03 -8.09 -12.03
CA ALA A 38 0.93 -8.65 -13.04
C ALA A 38 1.65 -7.54 -13.84
N ARG A 39 0.98 -6.44 -14.13
CA ARG A 39 1.59 -5.26 -14.79
C ARG A 39 2.66 -4.62 -13.91
N VAL A 40 2.47 -4.52 -12.61
CA VAL A 40 3.51 -4.05 -11.68
C VAL A 40 4.76 -4.93 -11.78
N GLY A 41 4.60 -6.26 -11.84
CA GLY A 41 5.72 -7.18 -12.04
C GLY A 41 6.46 -6.95 -13.35
N ARG A 42 5.72 -6.81 -14.47
CA ARG A 42 6.32 -6.46 -15.79
C ARG A 42 7.02 -5.10 -15.78
N TYR A 43 6.43 -4.11 -15.11
CA TYR A 43 7.03 -2.79 -14.95
C TYR A 43 8.36 -2.86 -14.20
N PHE A 44 8.43 -3.55 -13.07
CA PHE A 44 9.68 -3.74 -12.33
C PHE A 44 10.75 -4.47 -13.16
N ALA A 45 10.36 -5.49 -13.90
CA ALA A 45 11.28 -6.19 -14.81
C ALA A 45 11.81 -5.27 -15.93
N HIS A 46 10.94 -4.44 -16.51
CA HIS A 46 11.33 -3.45 -17.54
C HIS A 46 12.30 -2.41 -17.00
N GLU A 47 12.05 -1.91 -15.78
CA GLU A 47 12.92 -0.93 -15.11
C GLU A 47 14.20 -1.56 -14.50
N GLY A 48 14.39 -2.87 -14.62
CA GLY A 48 15.55 -3.56 -14.06
C GLY A 48 15.60 -3.54 -12.52
N VAL A 49 14.44 -3.48 -11.86
CA VAL A 49 14.35 -3.46 -10.39
C VAL A 49 14.45 -4.89 -9.86
N PHE A 50 15.36 -5.10 -8.91
CA PHE A 50 15.55 -6.35 -8.18
C PHE A 50 15.31 -6.11 -6.69
N PHE A 51 14.59 -7.02 -6.05
CA PHE A 51 14.32 -6.98 -4.61
C PHE A 51 15.21 -7.96 -3.87
N ASP A 52 15.70 -7.57 -2.71
CA ASP A 52 16.36 -8.45 -1.75
C ASP A 52 15.37 -9.02 -0.71
N HIS A 53 14.33 -8.26 -0.35
CA HIS A 53 13.28 -8.68 0.57
C HIS A 53 11.90 -8.24 0.09
N ALA A 54 10.89 -9.02 0.47
CA ALA A 54 9.50 -8.73 0.14
C ALA A 54 8.58 -8.96 1.36
N TYR A 55 7.58 -8.10 1.52
CA TYR A 55 6.61 -8.17 2.62
C TYR A 55 5.20 -7.84 2.13
N ALA A 56 4.21 -8.44 2.77
CA ALA A 56 2.81 -8.12 2.56
C ALA A 56 2.07 -7.97 3.89
N SER A 57 0.98 -7.24 3.89
CA SER A 57 -0.02 -7.31 4.95
C SER A 57 -0.53 -8.73 5.11
N THR A 58 -1.20 -9.04 6.23
CA THR A 58 -1.75 -10.39 6.47
C THR A 58 -3.10 -10.65 5.78
N LEU A 59 -3.60 -9.73 4.95
CA LEU A 59 -4.89 -9.86 4.27
C LEU A 59 -4.70 -10.47 2.87
N ALA A 60 -5.62 -11.38 2.48
CA ALA A 60 -5.47 -12.20 1.28
C ALA A 60 -5.28 -11.38 0.00
N ARG A 61 -5.96 -10.23 -0.14
CA ARG A 61 -5.79 -9.35 -1.31
C ARG A 61 -4.34 -8.86 -1.51
N THR A 62 -3.56 -8.68 -0.42
CA THR A 62 -2.15 -8.30 -0.53
C THR A 62 -1.27 -9.48 -0.89
N HIS A 63 -1.62 -10.70 -0.44
CA HIS A 63 -0.94 -11.93 -0.85
C HIS A 63 -1.15 -12.18 -2.35
N GLN A 64 -2.39 -12.15 -2.83
CA GLN A 64 -2.69 -12.30 -4.26
C GLN A 64 -1.96 -11.25 -5.11
N THR A 65 -1.81 -10.04 -4.59
CA THR A 65 -1.10 -8.96 -5.30
C THR A 65 0.40 -9.23 -5.37
N ILE A 66 1.06 -9.54 -4.24
CA ILE A 66 2.51 -9.75 -4.22
C ILE A 66 2.91 -10.99 -5.02
N GLU A 67 2.12 -12.07 -4.96
CA GLU A 67 2.31 -13.32 -5.70
C GLU A 67 2.16 -13.15 -7.21
N ALA A 68 1.39 -12.14 -7.66
CA ALA A 68 1.31 -11.75 -9.07
C ALA A 68 2.46 -10.81 -9.52
N ILE A 69 3.14 -10.14 -8.58
CA ILE A 69 4.29 -9.26 -8.86
C ILE A 69 5.58 -10.07 -8.95
N THR A 70 5.79 -11.02 -8.05
CA THR A 70 7.07 -11.76 -7.89
C THR A 70 6.87 -13.15 -7.32
N ASP A 71 7.72 -14.09 -7.72
CA ASP A 71 7.83 -15.44 -7.14
C ASP A 71 8.71 -15.48 -5.88
N MET A 72 9.20 -14.34 -5.42
CA MET A 72 10.08 -14.23 -4.28
C MET A 72 9.35 -14.61 -2.98
N PRO A 73 9.97 -15.36 -2.05
CA PRO A 73 9.42 -15.54 -0.71
C PRO A 73 9.21 -14.20 0.00
N TYR A 74 8.09 -14.06 0.72
CA TYR A 74 7.76 -12.81 1.40
C TYR A 74 7.33 -13.01 2.85
N GLY A 75 7.62 -12.03 3.70
CA GLY A 75 7.13 -11.95 5.07
C GLY A 75 5.71 -11.40 5.15
N ARG A 76 4.95 -11.84 6.17
CA ARG A 76 3.60 -11.32 6.48
C ARG A 76 3.66 -10.49 7.73
N GLU A 77 3.32 -9.19 7.61
CA GLU A 77 3.42 -8.23 8.70
C GLU A 77 2.04 -7.69 9.09
N PRO A 78 1.54 -8.01 10.30
CA PRO A 78 0.25 -7.51 10.78
C PRO A 78 0.19 -5.97 10.83
N GLY A 79 1.32 -5.33 11.10
CA GLY A 79 1.42 -3.88 11.15
C GLY A 79 1.15 -3.17 9.81
N LEU A 80 1.21 -3.90 8.67
CA LEU A 80 0.88 -3.38 7.34
C LEU A 80 -0.61 -3.42 6.99
N ARG A 81 -1.50 -3.89 7.91
CA ARG A 81 -2.94 -3.94 7.67
C ARG A 81 -3.51 -2.55 7.40
N GLU A 82 -4.64 -2.53 6.69
CA GLU A 82 -5.45 -1.34 6.48
C GLU A 82 -5.99 -0.80 7.81
N TRP A 83 -6.51 0.40 7.80
CA TRP A 83 -7.27 0.98 8.91
C TRP A 83 -8.40 0.04 9.31
N PHE A 84 -8.52 -0.21 10.61
CA PHE A 84 -9.62 -1.01 11.13
C PHE A 84 -10.84 -0.11 11.34
N PHE A 85 -11.92 -0.38 10.62
CA PHE A 85 -13.12 0.45 10.64
C PHE A 85 -14.17 -0.03 11.65
N GLY A 86 -13.88 -1.08 12.45
CA GLY A 86 -14.81 -1.60 13.45
C GLY A 86 -16.14 -2.05 12.85
N ALA A 87 -17.25 -1.57 13.38
CA ALA A 87 -18.59 -1.92 12.89
C ALA A 87 -18.90 -1.44 11.46
N TYR A 88 -18.06 -0.60 10.87
CA TYR A 88 -18.19 -0.18 9.46
C TYR A 88 -17.57 -1.18 8.47
N GLU A 89 -16.86 -2.21 8.94
CA GLU A 89 -16.32 -3.25 8.08
C GLU A 89 -17.41 -3.96 7.26
N GLY A 90 -17.26 -3.96 5.94
CA GLY A 90 -18.23 -4.58 5.03
C GLY A 90 -19.45 -3.72 4.69
N GLU A 91 -19.57 -2.55 5.28
CA GLU A 91 -20.63 -1.59 4.95
C GLU A 91 -20.34 -0.83 3.64
N ARG A 92 -21.31 -0.09 3.13
CA ARG A 92 -21.16 0.69 1.89
C ARG A 92 -20.28 1.92 2.12
N VAL A 93 -19.42 2.23 1.15
CA VAL A 93 -18.51 3.39 1.20
C VAL A 93 -19.27 4.73 1.32
N ASP A 94 -20.49 4.84 0.83
CA ASP A 94 -21.30 6.06 0.97
C ASP A 94 -21.76 6.34 2.41
N LEU A 95 -21.59 5.40 3.33
CA LEU A 95 -21.79 5.61 4.77
C LEU A 95 -20.56 6.19 5.47
N MET A 96 -19.43 6.27 4.78
CA MET A 96 -18.21 6.84 5.37
C MET A 96 -18.38 8.36 5.60
N PRO A 97 -17.95 8.87 6.77
CA PRO A 97 -17.90 10.31 6.97
C PRO A 97 -16.88 10.98 6.04
N ALA A 98 -17.02 12.28 5.84
CA ALA A 98 -15.97 13.05 5.19
C ALA A 98 -14.66 13.03 6.00
N ARG A 99 -13.52 13.06 5.31
CA ARG A 99 -12.21 13.19 5.99
C ARG A 99 -12.00 14.63 6.50
N PRO A 100 -11.15 14.85 7.52
CA PRO A 100 -10.37 13.84 8.26
C PRO A 100 -11.25 13.03 9.24
N TRP A 101 -10.87 11.76 9.47
CA TRP A 101 -11.66 10.87 10.31
C TRP A 101 -11.31 10.95 11.81
N GLY A 102 -10.05 11.30 12.14
CA GLY A 102 -9.59 11.35 13.53
C GLY A 102 -9.91 10.06 14.28
N ASP A 103 -10.56 10.18 15.41
CA ASP A 103 -10.97 9.04 16.26
C ASP A 103 -12.42 8.59 16.00
N TYR A 104 -13.00 8.96 14.84
CA TYR A 104 -14.41 8.66 14.55
C TYR A 104 -14.73 7.17 14.66
N PHE A 105 -13.86 6.26 14.21
CA PHE A 105 -14.12 4.82 14.23
C PHE A 105 -13.88 4.17 15.58
N VAL A 106 -13.22 4.83 16.52
CA VAL A 106 -12.94 4.27 17.86
C VAL A 106 -14.26 3.91 18.62
N GLN A 107 -15.28 4.77 18.54
CA GLN A 107 -16.58 4.49 19.14
C GLN A 107 -17.32 3.29 18.53
N PHE A 108 -16.89 2.84 17.34
CA PHE A 108 -17.42 1.66 16.66
C PHE A 108 -16.48 0.46 16.74
N GLY A 109 -15.51 0.49 17.66
CA GLY A 109 -14.53 -0.58 17.86
C GLY A 109 -13.40 -0.61 16.82
N GLY A 110 -13.24 0.45 16.04
CA GLY A 110 -12.15 0.60 15.07
C GLY A 110 -10.92 1.32 15.63
N GLU A 111 -9.92 1.59 14.77
CA GLU A 111 -8.70 2.32 15.13
C GLU A 111 -8.92 3.84 15.06
N GLY A 112 -8.20 4.58 15.92
CA GLY A 112 -8.01 6.03 15.82
C GLY A 112 -6.91 6.37 14.81
N GLU A 113 -6.96 7.61 14.27
CA GLU A 113 -6.01 8.07 13.23
C GLU A 113 -4.55 8.01 13.71
N ARG A 114 -4.28 8.46 14.93
CA ARG A 114 -2.92 8.45 15.48
C ARG A 114 -2.37 7.04 15.70
N GLU A 115 -3.21 6.12 16.16
CA GLU A 115 -2.84 4.71 16.37
C GLU A 115 -2.51 4.05 15.04
N PHE A 116 -3.40 4.20 14.05
CA PHE A 116 -3.19 3.69 12.70
C PHE A 116 -1.93 4.25 12.05
N HIS A 117 -1.75 5.58 12.07
CA HIS A 117 -0.58 6.26 11.53
C HIS A 117 0.71 5.76 12.18
N ALA A 118 0.77 5.70 13.52
CA ALA A 118 1.94 5.22 14.25
C ALA A 118 2.27 3.76 13.89
N ARG A 119 1.26 2.89 13.78
CA ARG A 119 1.42 1.48 13.41
C ARG A 119 2.05 1.32 12.02
N ILE A 120 1.54 2.03 11.02
CA ILE A 120 2.07 1.96 9.65
C ILE A 120 3.51 2.49 9.58
N CYS A 121 3.75 3.67 10.14
CA CYS A 121 5.06 4.31 10.08
C CYS A 121 6.13 3.52 10.84
N SER A 122 5.81 2.99 12.05
CA SER A 122 6.76 2.17 12.81
C SER A 122 7.07 0.85 12.08
N THR A 123 6.05 0.17 11.55
CA THR A 123 6.22 -1.10 10.84
C THR A 123 7.10 -0.95 9.60
N LEU A 124 6.87 0.06 8.77
CA LEU A 124 7.70 0.28 7.58
C LEU A 124 9.14 0.68 7.94
N ARG A 125 9.32 1.47 9.00
CA ARG A 125 10.66 1.80 9.52
C ARG A 125 11.38 0.57 10.05
N GLU A 126 10.71 -0.27 10.84
CA GLU A 126 11.26 -1.52 11.37
C GLU A 126 11.67 -2.48 10.27
N ILE A 127 10.85 -2.63 9.21
CA ILE A 127 11.20 -3.42 8.04
C ILE A 127 12.48 -2.89 7.40
N MET A 128 12.53 -1.60 7.08
CA MET A 128 13.67 -1.01 6.38
C MET A 128 14.96 -0.92 7.22
N ALA A 129 14.85 -0.95 8.54
CA ALA A 129 16.00 -0.96 9.46
C ALA A 129 16.64 -2.35 9.64
N ARG A 130 16.04 -3.42 9.10
CA ARG A 130 16.58 -4.78 9.17
C ARG A 130 17.89 -4.90 8.38
N PRO A 131 18.89 -5.64 8.84
CA PRO A 131 20.13 -5.83 8.09
C PRO A 131 19.89 -6.46 6.71
N GLY A 132 20.55 -5.94 5.68
CA GLY A 132 20.46 -6.46 4.32
C GLY A 132 19.23 -5.99 3.53
N HIS A 133 18.43 -5.07 4.07
CA HIS A 133 17.26 -4.50 3.37
C HIS A 133 17.68 -3.28 2.55
N GLU A 134 18.10 -3.52 1.30
CA GLU A 134 18.53 -2.46 0.38
C GLU A 134 17.46 -2.09 -0.65
N ASN A 135 16.73 -3.09 -1.19
CA ASN A 135 15.64 -2.91 -2.14
C ASN A 135 14.44 -3.76 -1.72
N VAL A 136 13.50 -3.16 -1.03
CA VAL A 136 12.40 -3.88 -0.38
C VAL A 136 11.08 -3.63 -1.08
N LEU A 137 10.37 -4.70 -1.44
CA LEU A 137 8.99 -4.67 -1.91
C LEU A 137 8.03 -4.82 -0.73
N VAL A 138 7.07 -3.91 -0.59
CA VAL A 138 6.00 -4.01 0.41
C VAL A 138 4.65 -3.84 -0.26
N VAL A 139 3.72 -4.79 -0.02
CA VAL A 139 2.33 -4.66 -0.48
C VAL A 139 1.42 -4.40 0.71
N SER A 140 0.69 -3.29 0.65
CA SER A 140 -0.22 -2.82 1.69
C SER A 140 -1.55 -2.28 1.09
N HIS A 141 -2.17 -1.29 1.70
CA HIS A 141 -3.54 -0.86 1.45
C HIS A 141 -3.64 0.64 1.16
N GLY A 142 -4.84 1.07 0.78
CA GLY A 142 -5.06 2.44 0.35
C GLY A 142 -4.79 3.50 1.42
N SER A 143 -5.43 3.40 2.58
CA SER A 143 -5.21 4.36 3.66
C SER A 143 -3.82 4.22 4.27
N ALA A 144 -3.27 3.00 4.35
CA ALA A 144 -1.90 2.75 4.82
C ALA A 144 -0.86 3.45 3.93
N CYS A 145 -0.96 3.30 2.61
CA CYS A 145 -0.10 3.99 1.66
C CYS A 145 -0.25 5.51 1.75
N ARG A 146 -1.49 6.00 1.87
CA ARG A 146 -1.78 7.43 2.02
C ARG A 146 -1.15 8.02 3.28
N GLU A 147 -1.35 7.39 4.44
CA GLU A 147 -0.80 7.90 5.71
C GLU A 147 0.73 7.95 5.68
N PHE A 148 1.37 6.92 5.15
CA PHE A 148 2.82 6.93 4.98
C PHE A 148 3.30 7.99 3.98
N MET A 149 2.57 8.19 2.90
CA MET A 149 2.87 9.25 1.93
C MET A 149 2.72 10.66 2.55
N LEU A 150 1.69 10.89 3.36
CA LEU A 150 1.49 12.16 4.05
C LEU A 150 2.62 12.49 5.02
N GLU A 151 3.14 11.50 5.74
CA GLU A 151 4.28 11.67 6.65
C GLU A 151 5.55 12.14 5.91
N TRP A 152 5.82 11.59 4.72
CA TRP A 152 7.11 11.76 4.04
C TRP A 152 7.07 12.58 2.74
N ARG A 153 5.97 13.25 2.43
CA ARG A 153 5.87 14.04 1.20
C ARG A 153 6.46 15.45 1.28
N GLU A 154 6.99 15.90 2.41
CA GLU A 154 7.43 17.26 2.74
C GLU A 154 7.62 18.22 1.55
N GLY A 155 6.76 19.26 1.45
CA GLY A 155 6.90 20.33 0.46
C GLY A 155 6.67 19.94 -1.01
N LYS A 156 6.42 18.68 -1.32
CA LYS A 156 6.08 18.23 -2.67
C LYS A 156 4.57 18.31 -2.86
N ASP A 157 4.11 19.28 -3.63
CA ASP A 157 2.76 19.26 -4.19
C ASP A 157 2.74 18.22 -5.32
N LEU A 158 2.39 17.00 -4.97
CA LEU A 158 2.32 15.91 -5.93
C LEU A 158 1.00 15.87 -6.69
N GLY A 159 0.09 16.85 -6.44
CA GLY A 159 -1.24 16.87 -7.05
C GLY A 159 -2.07 15.64 -6.76
N TYR A 160 -1.77 14.92 -5.66
CA TYR A 160 -2.24 13.57 -5.43
C TYR A 160 -3.65 13.51 -4.87
N PRO A 161 -4.48 12.59 -5.42
CA PRO A 161 -5.77 12.28 -4.82
C PRO A 161 -5.59 11.75 -3.39
N ASP A 162 -6.65 11.80 -2.59
CA ASP A 162 -6.63 11.39 -1.18
C ASP A 162 -6.10 9.97 -0.92
N VAL A 163 -6.25 9.04 -1.88
CA VAL A 163 -5.80 7.64 -1.77
C VAL A 163 -5.16 7.21 -3.09
N PRO A 164 -3.93 6.66 -3.10
CA PRO A 164 -3.31 6.14 -4.32
C PRO A 164 -4.16 5.08 -5.01
N GLY A 165 -4.08 4.97 -6.34
CA GLY A 165 -4.81 3.99 -7.14
C GLY A 165 -4.45 2.53 -6.78
N ASN A 166 -5.29 1.56 -7.16
CA ASN A 166 -4.94 0.14 -6.99
C ASN A 166 -3.69 -0.21 -7.80
N CYS A 167 -2.77 -0.93 -7.19
CA CYS A 167 -1.45 -1.27 -7.77
C CYS A 167 -0.61 -0.05 -8.19
N SER A 168 -0.81 1.12 -7.57
CA SER A 168 0.18 2.20 -7.64
C SER A 168 1.43 1.84 -6.86
N VAL A 169 2.58 2.30 -7.33
CA VAL A 169 3.90 2.08 -6.71
C VAL A 169 4.44 3.40 -6.18
N MET A 170 4.67 3.49 -4.89
CA MET A 170 5.32 4.61 -4.22
C MET A 170 6.76 4.22 -3.91
N ARG A 171 7.71 4.87 -4.58
CA ARG A 171 9.14 4.66 -4.36
C ARG A 171 9.67 5.65 -3.36
N TYR A 172 10.32 5.14 -2.32
CA TYR A 172 11.01 5.95 -1.31
C TYR A 172 12.49 5.60 -1.24
N THR A 173 13.34 6.56 -0.94
CA THR A 173 14.69 6.31 -0.39
C THR A 173 14.65 6.35 1.13
N PHE A 174 15.52 5.57 1.79
CA PHE A 174 15.64 5.50 3.24
C PHE A 174 17.12 5.61 3.63
N ASP A 175 17.46 6.58 4.47
CA ASP A 175 18.84 6.85 4.90
C ASP A 175 19.22 6.21 6.23
N GLY A 176 18.31 5.45 6.87
CA GLY A 176 18.42 4.85 8.20
C GLY A 176 17.53 5.53 9.24
N GLU A 177 17.08 6.76 8.98
CA GLU A 177 16.20 7.52 9.88
C GLU A 177 14.96 8.07 9.18
N ARG A 178 15.12 8.58 7.96
CA ARG A 178 14.08 9.29 7.20
C ARG A 178 13.82 8.62 5.87
N PHE A 179 12.57 8.73 5.45
CA PHE A 179 12.18 8.38 4.08
C PHE A 179 12.03 9.66 3.24
N GLU A 180 12.35 9.56 1.98
CA GLU A 180 12.03 10.57 0.98
C GLU A 180 11.19 9.92 -0.11
N LEU A 181 9.97 10.45 -0.34
CA LEU A 181 9.14 10.00 -1.46
C LEU A 181 9.74 10.51 -2.76
N VAL A 182 10.27 9.60 -3.56
CA VAL A 182 10.94 9.92 -4.83
C VAL A 182 9.92 10.05 -5.97
N ARG A 183 8.99 9.08 -6.05
CA ARG A 183 8.05 8.99 -7.17
C ARG A 183 6.84 8.14 -6.79
N VAL A 184 5.73 8.46 -7.41
CA VAL A 184 4.54 7.59 -7.46
C VAL A 184 4.29 7.23 -8.91
N VAL A 185 4.07 5.96 -9.19
CA VAL A 185 3.80 5.43 -10.52
C VAL A 185 2.43 4.77 -10.52
N GLU A 186 1.55 5.28 -11.36
CA GLU A 186 0.19 4.79 -11.52
C GLU A 186 0.06 3.82 -12.70
N GLN A 187 -1.05 3.09 -12.78
CA GLN A 187 -1.29 2.07 -13.79
C GLN A 187 -1.21 2.60 -15.23
N ASP A 188 -1.69 3.82 -15.48
CA ASP A 188 -1.65 4.40 -16.83
C ASP A 188 -0.23 4.72 -17.28
N GLU A 189 0.63 5.16 -16.35
CA GLU A 189 2.04 5.36 -16.61
C GLU A 189 2.76 4.04 -16.90
N MET A 190 2.47 2.98 -16.12
CA MET A 190 3.02 1.64 -16.36
C MET A 190 2.63 1.11 -17.75
N ARG A 191 1.35 1.30 -18.16
CA ARG A 191 0.89 0.95 -19.51
C ARG A 191 1.68 1.68 -20.59
N ALA A 192 1.86 2.99 -20.42
CA ALA A 192 2.62 3.79 -21.40
C ALA A 192 4.06 3.32 -21.51
N VAL A 193 4.73 3.02 -20.39
CA VAL A 193 6.11 2.50 -20.37
C VAL A 193 6.21 1.12 -21.04
N LEU A 194 5.22 0.24 -20.84
CA LEU A 194 5.19 -1.12 -21.36
C LEU A 194 4.65 -1.20 -22.80
N GLY A 195 4.09 -0.12 -23.34
CA GLY A 195 3.48 -0.10 -24.66
C GLY A 195 2.13 -0.86 -24.71
N GLU A 196 1.40 -0.93 -23.58
CA GLU A 196 0.10 -1.60 -23.44
C GLU A 196 -1.10 -0.66 -23.65
#